data_29b6b181b07b7a5a971f9c83a07a3318
#
_entry.id   29b6b181b07b7a5a971f9c83a07a3318
#
_cell.length_a   1.000
_cell.length_b   1.000
_cell.length_c   1.000
_cell.angle_alpha   90.00
_cell.angle_beta   90.00
_cell.angle_gamma   90.00
#
_symmetry.space_group_name_H-M   'P 1'
#
loop_
_entity.id
_entity.type
_entity.pdbx_description
1 polymer ?
#
loop_
_entity_poly.entity_id
_entity_poly.type
_entity_poly.pdbx_seq_one_letter_code
_entity_poly.pdbx_strand_id
1 'polypeptide(L)'
;MKTKVYIKDAHDLRQTIEQAFEDFGLKDVKQRRVFVKPNMLRIGKPEECVITDPVVIESVVEYLMSNSANVSVGDNPIPQIVNEMEVSKKCGFFESSKGRFKNIGKYVKKIRLQHKYVKEIYVSRDIIDAEMLISIPKFKTHELTILSTAIKNQFGIIPGGLKPVLHYQCPSLEEFCRLLIEVYTVKPPDLVIVDAINVRDTRSRLYKLNKLIISNNPWAIEYVCSLMVNLKLEFNPLLRIALKDRLFEPEQLEIIGSLEPIKGFSLPISLPIKNFFAGFGSRLFAKIHSYRLPTIDHFYCNKCRA
;
A
#
# COMPACT_ATOMS: atom_id res chain seq x y z
N MET A 1 22.50 -10.27 -8.89
CA MET A 1 21.93 -10.97 -7.69
C MET A 1 20.47 -11.21 -7.96
N LYS A 2 19.94 -12.42 -7.72
CA LYS A 2 18.52 -12.70 -7.96
C LYS A 2 17.62 -11.93 -7.00
N THR A 3 16.51 -11.42 -7.49
CA THR A 3 15.46 -10.83 -6.67
C THR A 3 14.70 -11.93 -5.95
N LYS A 4 14.63 -11.87 -4.62
CA LYS A 4 13.95 -12.89 -3.82
C LYS A 4 12.54 -12.46 -3.45
N VAL A 5 11.60 -13.40 -3.49
CA VAL A 5 10.28 -13.27 -2.88
C VAL A 5 9.96 -14.52 -2.07
N TYR A 6 9.55 -14.33 -0.83
CA TYR A 6 9.18 -15.42 0.07
C TYR A 6 7.67 -15.56 0.15
N ILE A 7 7.17 -16.78 0.08
CA ILE A 7 5.80 -17.14 0.40
C ILE A 7 5.86 -17.99 1.66
N LYS A 8 5.52 -17.39 2.79
CA LYS A 8 5.62 -18.00 4.11
C LYS A 8 4.24 -18.27 4.72
N ASP A 9 4.12 -19.33 5.52
CA ASP A 9 2.94 -19.55 6.34
C ASP A 9 2.83 -18.51 7.47
N ALA A 10 1.59 -18.09 7.77
CA ALA A 10 1.30 -17.14 8.82
C ALA A 10 0.89 -17.82 10.15
N HIS A 11 1.20 -19.11 10.34
CA HIS A 11 0.89 -19.83 11.58
C HIS A 11 1.75 -19.34 12.77
N ASP A 12 3.03 -19.08 12.51
CA ASP A 12 3.93 -18.47 13.49
C ASP A 12 4.42 -17.13 12.91
N LEU A 13 3.62 -16.09 13.11
CA LEU A 13 3.94 -14.75 12.62
C LEU A 13 5.23 -14.20 13.22
N ARG A 14 5.48 -14.47 14.51
CA ARG A 14 6.70 -13.98 15.18
C ARG A 14 7.96 -14.52 14.50
N GLN A 15 8.03 -15.84 14.35
CA GLN A 15 9.18 -16.48 13.70
C GLN A 15 9.30 -16.05 12.22
N THR A 16 8.16 -15.96 11.51
CA THR A 16 8.12 -15.54 10.10
C THR A 16 8.64 -14.11 9.92
N ILE A 17 8.27 -13.18 10.78
CA ILE A 17 8.74 -11.79 10.73
C ILE A 17 10.23 -11.70 11.08
N GLU A 18 10.67 -12.35 12.16
CA GLU A 18 12.08 -12.39 12.54
C GLU A 18 12.95 -12.90 11.38
N GLN A 19 12.56 -14.04 10.78
CA GLN A 19 13.26 -14.61 9.63
C GLN A 19 13.25 -13.66 8.42
N ALA A 20 12.16 -12.94 8.17
CA ALA A 20 12.10 -11.98 7.07
C ALA A 20 13.10 -10.84 7.25
N PHE A 21 13.19 -10.26 8.45
CA PHE A 21 14.19 -9.21 8.73
C PHE A 21 15.62 -9.73 8.60
N GLU A 22 15.86 -11.00 8.94
CA GLU A 22 17.16 -11.65 8.75
C GLU A 22 17.49 -11.86 7.28
N ASP A 23 16.57 -12.49 6.52
CA ASP A 23 16.76 -12.86 5.12
C ASP A 23 16.99 -11.64 4.22
N PHE A 24 16.46 -10.47 4.59
CA PHE A 24 16.64 -9.21 3.87
C PHE A 24 17.72 -8.29 4.47
N GLY A 25 18.46 -8.76 5.49
CA GLY A 25 19.57 -8.00 6.09
C GLY A 25 19.12 -6.75 6.87
N LEU A 26 17.91 -6.77 7.43
CA LEU A 26 17.29 -5.62 8.11
C LEU A 26 17.28 -5.73 9.64
N LYS A 27 18.18 -6.54 10.23
CA LYS A 27 18.25 -6.75 11.70
C LYS A 27 18.70 -5.52 12.48
N ASP A 28 19.49 -4.66 11.85
CA ASP A 28 20.00 -3.45 12.52
C ASP A 28 18.94 -2.36 12.55
N VAL A 29 18.03 -2.47 13.50
CA VAL A 29 16.92 -1.53 13.72
C VAL A 29 17.05 -0.75 15.02
N LYS A 30 18.07 -1.02 15.82
CA LYS A 30 18.25 -0.40 17.15
C LYS A 30 18.31 1.12 17.04
N GLN A 31 17.44 1.79 17.79
CA GLN A 31 17.26 3.26 17.82
C GLN A 31 16.88 3.91 16.48
N ARG A 32 16.72 3.14 15.39
CA ARG A 32 16.28 3.70 14.10
C ARG A 32 14.81 4.10 14.15
N ARG A 33 14.48 5.18 13.45
CA ARG A 33 13.09 5.60 13.24
C ARG A 33 12.48 4.71 12.14
N VAL A 34 11.71 3.71 12.57
CA VAL A 34 11.04 2.77 11.68
C VAL A 34 9.57 3.13 11.55
N PHE A 35 9.13 3.34 10.33
CA PHE A 35 7.71 3.57 10.04
C PHE A 35 7.08 2.31 9.47
N VAL A 36 6.01 1.83 10.10
CA VAL A 36 5.20 0.70 9.63
C VAL A 36 3.94 1.24 8.97
N LYS A 37 3.78 0.96 7.68
CA LYS A 37 2.64 1.41 6.88
C LYS A 37 1.72 0.25 6.50
N PRO A 38 0.62 0.02 7.25
CA PRO A 38 -0.39 -0.94 6.87
C PRO A 38 -1.23 -0.44 5.68
N ASN A 39 -2.26 -1.19 5.32
CA ASN A 39 -3.35 -0.75 4.47
C ASN A 39 -4.59 -0.46 5.31
N MET A 40 -5.03 0.79 5.36
CA MET A 40 -6.25 1.23 6.05
C MET A 40 -7.15 1.95 5.04
N LEU A 41 -8.10 1.21 4.41
CA LEU A 41 -8.99 1.82 3.42
C LEU A 41 -10.18 2.53 4.07
N ARG A 42 -10.85 1.85 4.99
CA ARG A 42 -12.02 2.28 5.75
C ARG A 42 -12.13 1.45 7.04
N ILE A 43 -13.08 1.79 7.89
CA ILE A 43 -13.44 0.91 9.01
C ILE A 43 -13.87 -0.45 8.46
N GLY A 44 -13.32 -1.52 9.02
CA GLY A 44 -13.61 -2.90 8.61
C GLY A 44 -12.97 -3.91 9.54
N LYS A 45 -13.44 -5.14 9.43
CA LYS A 45 -12.87 -6.31 10.12
C LYS A 45 -11.88 -7.04 9.20
N PRO A 46 -10.94 -7.84 9.76
CA PRO A 46 -9.98 -8.62 8.96
C PRO A 46 -10.63 -9.49 7.88
N GLU A 47 -11.78 -10.10 8.18
CA GLU A 47 -12.52 -10.97 7.26
C GLU A 47 -13.14 -10.21 6.07
N GLU A 48 -13.30 -8.91 6.18
CA GLU A 48 -13.74 -8.08 5.05
C GLU A 48 -12.63 -7.88 4.01
N CYS A 49 -11.37 -8.15 4.36
CA CYS A 49 -10.18 -8.04 3.51
C CYS A 49 -9.97 -6.62 2.91
N VAL A 50 -10.42 -5.58 3.61
CA VAL A 50 -10.27 -4.18 3.18
C VAL A 50 -9.15 -3.44 3.91
N ILE A 51 -8.68 -4.03 5.02
CA ILE A 51 -7.59 -3.54 5.87
C ILE A 51 -6.54 -4.64 6.06
N THR A 52 -5.32 -4.26 6.41
CA THR A 52 -4.31 -5.21 6.92
C THR A 52 -4.83 -5.86 8.19
N ASP A 53 -4.60 -7.16 8.36
CA ASP A 53 -4.96 -7.85 9.59
C ASP A 53 -4.14 -7.28 10.76
N PRO A 54 -4.78 -6.84 11.86
CA PRO A 54 -4.10 -6.30 13.04
C PRO A 54 -3.02 -7.23 13.61
N VAL A 55 -3.18 -8.55 13.50
CA VAL A 55 -2.18 -9.51 14.01
C VAL A 55 -0.84 -9.42 13.28
N VAL A 56 -0.85 -9.07 11.98
CA VAL A 56 0.40 -8.87 11.21
C VAL A 56 1.08 -7.57 11.64
N ILE A 57 0.29 -6.51 11.87
CA ILE A 57 0.81 -5.22 12.38
C ILE A 57 1.46 -5.44 13.73
N GLU A 58 0.76 -6.13 14.63
CA GLU A 58 1.23 -6.42 15.99
C GLU A 58 2.56 -7.18 15.96
N SER A 59 2.66 -8.25 15.17
CA SER A 59 3.87 -9.07 15.08
C SER A 59 5.07 -8.27 14.57
N VAL A 60 4.87 -7.38 13.57
CA VAL A 60 5.95 -6.50 13.07
C VAL A 60 6.35 -5.48 14.13
N VAL A 61 5.37 -4.85 14.80
CA VAL A 61 5.63 -3.85 15.84
C VAL A 61 6.34 -4.47 17.03
N GLU A 62 5.93 -5.65 17.49
CA GLU A 62 6.57 -6.38 18.60
C GLU A 62 8.01 -6.75 18.27
N TYR A 63 8.28 -7.26 17.06
CA TYR A 63 9.65 -7.53 16.62
C TYR A 63 10.53 -6.28 16.68
N LEU A 64 10.04 -5.18 16.09
CA LEU A 64 10.79 -3.92 16.05
C LEU A 64 11.05 -3.35 17.45
N MET A 65 10.05 -3.39 18.32
CA MET A 65 10.17 -2.92 19.71
C MET A 65 11.14 -3.78 20.53
N SER A 66 11.08 -5.11 20.40
CA SER A 66 11.99 -6.04 21.06
C SER A 66 13.44 -5.79 20.65
N ASN A 67 13.65 -5.28 19.44
CA ASN A 67 14.97 -4.88 18.92
C ASN A 67 15.26 -3.37 19.11
N SER A 68 14.55 -2.72 20.03
CA SER A 68 14.78 -1.32 20.44
C SER A 68 14.67 -0.28 19.31
N ALA A 69 13.82 -0.51 18.32
CA ALA A 69 13.51 0.48 17.27
C ALA A 69 12.54 1.56 17.78
N ASN A 70 12.64 2.76 17.22
CA ASN A 70 11.66 3.85 17.41
C ASN A 70 10.52 3.68 16.39
N VAL A 71 9.47 2.96 16.77
CA VAL A 71 8.38 2.58 15.86
C VAL A 71 7.29 3.63 15.80
N SER A 72 6.83 3.92 14.59
CA SER A 72 5.58 4.66 14.31
C SER A 72 4.75 3.85 13.31
N VAL A 73 3.43 3.91 13.45
CA VAL A 73 2.49 3.21 12.56
C VAL A 73 1.49 4.20 12.01
N GLY A 74 1.07 4.05 10.76
CA GLY A 74 0.03 4.92 10.20
C GLY A 74 -0.29 4.64 8.73
N ASP A 75 -1.48 5.06 8.33
CA ASP A 75 -1.94 5.12 6.95
C ASP A 75 -2.91 6.29 6.81
N ASN A 76 -3.27 6.64 5.59
CA ASN A 76 -4.20 7.71 5.29
C ASN A 76 -5.39 7.16 4.49
N PRO A 77 -6.51 6.81 5.15
CA PRO A 77 -7.68 6.26 4.48
C PRO A 77 -8.34 7.30 3.56
N ILE A 78 -9.32 6.84 2.78
CA ILE A 78 -10.23 7.75 2.07
C ILE A 78 -10.97 8.59 3.12
N PRO A 79 -11.25 9.89 2.84
CA PRO A 79 -11.98 10.75 3.77
C PRO A 79 -13.29 10.11 4.22
N GLN A 80 -13.49 10.05 5.53
CA GLN A 80 -14.66 9.49 6.17
C GLN A 80 -15.28 10.54 7.12
N ILE A 81 -16.48 10.25 7.63
CA ILE A 81 -17.13 11.09 8.65
C ILE A 81 -16.31 11.12 9.94
N VAL A 82 -15.65 10.01 10.26
CA VAL A 82 -14.76 9.86 11.42
C VAL A 82 -13.31 10.17 11.06
N ASN A 83 -12.57 10.66 12.04
CA ASN A 83 -11.15 10.97 11.83
C ASN A 83 -10.28 9.69 11.77
N GLU A 84 -9.04 9.85 11.30
CA GLU A 84 -8.07 8.78 11.08
C GLU A 84 -7.75 7.98 12.36
N MET A 85 -7.65 8.67 13.50
CA MET A 85 -7.40 8.02 14.81
C MET A 85 -8.59 7.17 15.25
N GLU A 86 -9.80 7.64 15.03
CA GLU A 86 -11.02 6.88 15.33
C GLU A 86 -11.15 5.65 14.42
N VAL A 87 -10.82 5.80 13.14
CA VAL A 87 -10.74 4.65 12.20
C VAL A 87 -9.73 3.63 12.70
N SER A 88 -8.54 4.07 13.13
CA SER A 88 -7.49 3.17 13.63
C SER A 88 -7.94 2.36 14.83
N LYS A 89 -8.62 2.97 15.79
CA LYS A 89 -9.18 2.28 16.96
C LYS A 89 -10.25 1.25 16.55
N LYS A 90 -11.19 1.66 15.69
CA LYS A 90 -12.26 0.76 15.23
C LYS A 90 -11.76 -0.42 14.37
N CYS A 91 -10.59 -0.29 13.76
CA CYS A 91 -9.92 -1.37 13.01
C CYS A 91 -8.95 -2.21 13.87
N GLY A 92 -8.74 -1.88 15.14
CA GLY A 92 -7.76 -2.53 16.01
C GLY A 92 -6.30 -2.12 15.74
N PHE A 93 -6.06 -1.10 14.92
CA PHE A 93 -4.70 -0.65 14.57
C PHE A 93 -4.03 0.11 15.70
N PHE A 94 -4.81 0.80 16.51
CA PHE A 94 -4.27 1.52 17.66
C PHE A 94 -3.70 0.54 18.68
N GLU A 95 -4.44 -0.53 18.97
CA GLU A 95 -4.05 -1.58 19.91
C GLU A 95 -2.86 -2.40 19.36
N SER A 96 -2.96 -2.90 18.12
CA SER A 96 -1.89 -3.69 17.49
C SER A 96 -0.59 -2.91 17.28
N SER A 97 -0.68 -1.57 17.19
CA SER A 97 0.50 -0.70 17.17
C SER A 97 1.04 -0.37 18.56
N LYS A 98 0.47 -0.92 19.63
CA LYS A 98 0.82 -0.58 21.03
C LYS A 98 0.73 0.92 21.28
N GLY A 99 -0.33 1.57 20.75
CA GLY A 99 -0.57 3.01 20.87
C GLY A 99 0.33 3.92 20.01
N ARG A 100 1.12 3.33 19.07
CA ARG A 100 2.07 4.09 18.22
C ARG A 100 1.48 4.55 16.89
N PHE A 101 0.15 4.41 16.72
CA PHE A 101 -0.53 4.90 15.54
C PHE A 101 -0.49 6.43 15.47
N LYS A 102 -0.20 6.98 14.27
CA LYS A 102 -0.14 8.41 14.00
C LYS A 102 -1.09 8.82 12.89
N ASN A 103 -1.63 10.03 12.99
CA ASN A 103 -2.27 10.71 11.87
C ASN A 103 -1.18 11.23 10.92
N ILE A 104 -0.96 10.54 9.82
CA ILE A 104 0.08 10.88 8.84
C ILE A 104 -0.34 11.97 7.84
N GLY A 105 -1.61 12.36 7.83
CA GLY A 105 -2.10 13.47 7.00
C GLY A 105 -1.88 14.86 7.61
N LYS A 106 -1.49 14.93 8.89
CA LYS A 106 -1.38 16.19 9.63
C LYS A 106 -0.18 17.05 9.20
N TYR A 107 0.97 16.43 9.01
CA TYR A 107 2.19 17.10 8.59
C TYR A 107 2.67 16.54 7.28
N VAL A 108 2.74 17.39 6.26
CA VAL A 108 3.08 16.97 4.90
C VAL A 108 4.26 17.75 4.34
N LYS A 109 4.97 17.12 3.41
CA LYS A 109 6.03 17.71 2.61
C LYS A 109 5.58 17.72 1.16
N LYS A 110 5.80 18.85 0.48
CA LYS A 110 5.58 18.99 -0.95
C LYS A 110 6.71 18.31 -1.71
N ILE A 111 6.39 17.41 -2.63
CA ILE A 111 7.34 16.68 -3.46
C ILE A 111 7.04 17.01 -4.93
N ARG A 112 8.07 17.35 -5.69
CA ARG A 112 7.98 17.49 -7.14
C ARG A 112 8.10 16.13 -7.81
N LEU A 113 7.27 15.92 -8.84
CA LEU A 113 7.26 14.71 -9.66
C LEU A 113 7.67 15.03 -11.10
N GLN A 114 8.16 14.01 -11.79
CA GLN A 114 8.43 14.05 -13.23
C GLN A 114 7.20 13.70 -14.06
N HIS A 115 6.11 13.30 -13.41
CA HIS A 115 4.89 12.86 -14.05
C HIS A 115 4.32 13.90 -15.02
N LYS A 116 3.79 13.42 -16.16
CA LYS A 116 3.32 14.29 -17.25
C LYS A 116 2.22 15.27 -16.81
N TYR A 117 1.26 14.83 -16.02
CA TYR A 117 0.06 15.59 -15.65
C TYR A 117 0.08 16.07 -14.18
N VAL A 118 0.75 15.35 -13.29
CA VAL A 118 0.85 15.67 -11.87
C VAL A 118 2.28 16.12 -11.57
N LYS A 119 2.47 17.42 -11.37
CA LYS A 119 3.82 17.98 -11.16
C LYS A 119 4.26 17.99 -9.71
N GLU A 120 3.31 17.88 -8.78
CA GLU A 120 3.60 17.92 -7.35
C GLU A 120 2.55 17.15 -6.57
N ILE A 121 3.00 16.58 -5.45
CA ILE A 121 2.15 15.91 -4.47
C ILE A 121 2.52 16.34 -3.06
N TYR A 122 1.62 16.09 -2.13
CA TYR A 122 1.90 16.24 -0.70
C TYR A 122 1.99 14.85 -0.07
N VAL A 123 3.06 14.61 0.67
CA VAL A 123 3.38 13.32 1.27
C VAL A 123 3.62 13.48 2.76
N SER A 124 3.20 12.51 3.55
CA SER A 124 3.43 12.49 4.99
C SER A 124 4.91 12.71 5.33
N ARG A 125 5.17 13.72 6.20
CA ARG A 125 6.51 13.99 6.70
C ARG A 125 7.05 12.83 7.54
N ASP A 126 6.20 12.20 8.36
CA ASP A 126 6.59 11.04 9.18
C ASP A 126 7.17 9.90 8.34
N ILE A 127 6.62 9.68 7.14
CA ILE A 127 7.10 8.63 6.22
C ILE A 127 8.40 9.06 5.54
N ILE A 128 8.49 10.31 5.06
CA ILE A 128 9.70 10.81 4.39
C ILE A 128 10.90 10.81 5.34
N ASP A 129 10.68 11.20 6.60
CA ASP A 129 11.74 11.34 7.60
C ASP A 129 12.09 10.01 8.28
N ALA A 130 11.36 8.92 8.01
CA ALA A 130 11.69 7.60 8.53
C ALA A 130 13.02 7.09 7.94
N GLU A 131 13.84 6.44 8.77
CA GLU A 131 15.10 5.82 8.35
C GLU A 131 14.87 4.44 7.73
N MET A 132 13.76 3.79 8.11
CA MET A 132 13.29 2.53 7.52
C MET A 132 11.79 2.56 7.37
N LEU A 133 11.29 2.09 6.24
CA LEU A 133 9.86 1.98 5.93
C LEU A 133 9.49 0.51 5.69
N ILE A 134 8.59 -0.02 6.52
CA ILE A 134 7.99 -1.36 6.36
C ILE A 134 6.56 -1.17 5.85
N SER A 135 6.28 -1.69 4.66
CA SER A 135 4.93 -1.65 4.07
C SER A 135 4.21 -2.97 4.29
N ILE A 136 2.96 -2.91 4.81
CA ILE A 136 2.14 -4.10 5.04
C ILE A 136 0.83 -3.98 4.24
N PRO A 137 0.87 -4.17 2.91
CA PRO A 137 -0.34 -4.13 2.09
C PRO A 137 -1.25 -5.31 2.36
N LYS A 138 -2.56 -5.11 2.21
CA LYS A 138 -3.54 -6.19 2.14
C LYS A 138 -3.60 -6.74 0.73
N PHE A 139 -3.49 -8.06 0.55
CA PHE A 139 -3.76 -8.70 -0.74
C PHE A 139 -5.25 -8.64 -1.03
N LYS A 140 -5.65 -7.85 -2.01
CA LYS A 140 -7.06 -7.68 -2.40
C LYS A 140 -7.22 -7.27 -3.85
N THR A 141 -8.42 -7.46 -4.39
CA THR A 141 -8.81 -6.93 -5.70
C THR A 141 -8.97 -5.42 -5.67
N HIS A 142 -8.79 -4.78 -6.82
CA HIS A 142 -8.97 -3.35 -7.01
C HIS A 142 -9.55 -3.05 -8.41
N GLU A 143 -10.54 -2.17 -8.49
CA GLU A 143 -11.25 -1.91 -9.75
C GLU A 143 -10.36 -1.38 -10.87
N LEU A 144 -9.37 -0.53 -10.57
CA LEU A 144 -8.50 0.08 -11.57
C LEU A 144 -7.23 -0.74 -11.81
N THR A 145 -6.53 -1.12 -10.76
CA THR A 145 -5.23 -1.82 -10.85
C THR A 145 -5.38 -3.35 -10.82
N ILE A 146 -6.60 -3.87 -10.83
CA ILE A 146 -6.99 -5.28 -10.70
C ILE A 146 -6.60 -5.87 -9.34
N LEU A 147 -5.36 -5.68 -8.92
CA LEU A 147 -4.86 -6.02 -7.60
C LEU A 147 -4.42 -4.76 -6.84
N SER A 148 -4.50 -4.82 -5.53
CA SER A 148 -3.93 -3.86 -4.61
C SER A 148 -2.91 -4.59 -3.75
N THR A 149 -1.63 -4.31 -4.02
CA THR A 149 -0.48 -4.94 -3.34
C THR A 149 0.58 -3.87 -3.01
N ALA A 150 1.86 -4.10 -3.27
CA ALA A 150 2.97 -3.25 -2.86
C ALA A 150 2.86 -1.80 -3.36
N ILE A 151 2.77 -1.62 -4.69
CA ILE A 151 2.81 -0.29 -5.32
C ILE A 151 1.58 0.52 -4.97
N LYS A 152 0.40 -0.10 -5.07
CA LYS A 152 -0.87 0.59 -4.76
C LYS A 152 -0.98 0.98 -3.28
N ASN A 153 -0.41 0.18 -2.35
CA ASN A 153 -0.40 0.52 -0.93
C ASN A 153 0.35 1.82 -0.67
N GLN A 154 1.43 2.08 -1.41
CA GLN A 154 2.24 3.29 -1.23
C GLN A 154 1.49 4.58 -1.59
N PHE A 155 0.40 4.51 -2.35
CA PHE A 155 -0.49 5.66 -2.58
C PHE A 155 -1.13 6.19 -1.28
N GLY A 156 -1.14 5.37 -0.21
CA GLY A 156 -1.56 5.75 1.14
C GLY A 156 -0.68 6.80 1.82
N ILE A 157 0.53 7.09 1.34
CA ILE A 157 1.40 8.15 1.90
C ILE A 157 0.87 9.56 1.62
N ILE A 158 -0.08 9.67 0.67
CA ILE A 158 -0.72 10.92 0.28
C ILE A 158 -1.97 11.13 1.13
N PRO A 159 -2.24 12.36 1.62
CA PRO A 159 -3.47 12.69 2.34
C PRO A 159 -4.72 12.25 1.61
N GLY A 160 -5.65 11.61 2.34
CA GLY A 160 -6.83 10.97 1.75
C GLY A 160 -7.66 11.89 0.86
N GLY A 161 -7.82 13.16 1.26
CA GLY A 161 -8.59 14.16 0.49
C GLY A 161 -7.98 14.54 -0.85
N LEU A 162 -6.66 14.33 -1.04
CA LEU A 162 -5.99 14.61 -2.31
C LEU A 162 -6.08 13.47 -3.32
N LYS A 163 -6.35 12.25 -2.89
CA LYS A 163 -6.39 11.06 -3.76
C LYS A 163 -7.41 11.19 -4.90
N PRO A 164 -8.66 11.64 -4.68
CA PRO A 164 -9.62 11.85 -5.77
C PRO A 164 -9.14 12.88 -6.80
N VAL A 165 -8.45 13.95 -6.34
CA VAL A 165 -7.91 14.99 -7.24
C VAL A 165 -6.84 14.40 -8.15
N LEU A 166 -5.94 13.59 -7.61
CA LEU A 166 -4.89 12.93 -8.38
C LEU A 166 -5.45 11.92 -9.40
N HIS A 167 -6.51 11.19 -9.04
CA HIS A 167 -7.25 10.37 -10.00
C HIS A 167 -7.83 11.19 -11.15
N TYR A 168 -8.40 12.36 -10.84
CA TYR A 168 -8.98 13.25 -11.85
C TYR A 168 -7.94 13.85 -12.78
N GLN A 169 -6.75 14.16 -12.28
CA GLN A 169 -5.66 14.74 -13.08
C GLN A 169 -5.07 13.76 -14.10
N CYS A 170 -5.22 12.45 -13.88
CA CYS A 170 -4.73 11.43 -14.80
C CYS A 170 -5.79 11.12 -15.88
N PRO A 171 -5.52 11.39 -17.17
CA PRO A 171 -6.50 11.24 -18.24
C PRO A 171 -6.77 9.79 -18.63
N SER A 172 -5.91 8.85 -18.23
CA SER A 172 -6.03 7.44 -18.53
C SER A 172 -5.58 6.56 -17.36
N LEU A 173 -5.94 5.29 -17.40
CA LEU A 173 -5.47 4.30 -16.44
C LEU A 173 -3.94 4.16 -16.50
N GLU A 174 -3.34 4.19 -17.69
CA GLU A 174 -1.89 4.11 -17.84
C GLU A 174 -1.19 5.27 -17.12
N GLU A 175 -1.66 6.51 -17.31
CA GLU A 175 -1.10 7.67 -16.64
C GLU A 175 -1.30 7.61 -15.12
N PHE A 176 -2.44 7.11 -14.67
CA PHE A 176 -2.64 6.89 -13.24
C PHE A 176 -1.69 5.80 -12.67
N CYS A 177 -1.46 4.71 -13.41
CA CYS A 177 -0.48 3.70 -13.00
C CYS A 177 0.96 4.26 -12.99
N ARG A 178 1.33 5.10 -13.97
CA ARG A 178 2.62 5.81 -13.95
C ARG A 178 2.76 6.72 -12.75
N LEU A 179 1.68 7.41 -12.36
CA LEU A 179 1.66 8.20 -11.13
C LEU A 179 1.87 7.31 -9.88
N LEU A 180 1.21 6.16 -9.80
CA LEU A 180 1.39 5.23 -8.68
C LEU A 180 2.85 4.74 -8.57
N ILE A 181 3.47 4.43 -9.71
CA ILE A 181 4.87 4.01 -9.78
C ILE A 181 5.78 5.14 -9.28
N GLU A 182 5.56 6.35 -9.74
CA GLU A 182 6.36 7.50 -9.33
C GLU A 182 6.17 7.84 -7.84
N VAL A 183 4.93 7.77 -7.33
CA VAL A 183 4.66 7.92 -5.89
C VAL A 183 5.39 6.86 -5.06
N TYR A 184 5.47 5.63 -5.56
CA TYR A 184 6.23 4.57 -4.90
C TYR A 184 7.72 4.95 -4.78
N THR A 185 8.30 5.55 -5.81
CA THR A 185 9.73 5.91 -5.82
C THR A 185 10.08 7.09 -4.90
N VAL A 186 9.10 7.86 -4.43
CA VAL A 186 9.33 8.97 -3.49
C VAL A 186 9.92 8.47 -2.16
N LYS A 187 9.42 7.35 -1.67
CA LYS A 187 9.95 6.66 -0.49
C LYS A 187 9.67 5.16 -0.64
N PRO A 188 10.54 4.42 -1.35
CA PRO A 188 10.38 2.98 -1.47
C PRO A 188 10.47 2.31 -0.08
N PRO A 189 9.60 1.35 0.23
CA PRO A 189 9.76 0.54 1.44
C PRO A 189 11.03 -0.31 1.39
N ASP A 190 11.70 -0.42 2.54
CA ASP A 190 12.84 -1.33 2.72
C ASP A 190 12.39 -2.81 2.73
N LEU A 191 11.15 -3.04 3.19
CA LEU A 191 10.52 -4.35 3.16
C LEU A 191 9.01 -4.21 2.90
N VAL A 192 8.48 -5.11 2.08
CA VAL A 192 7.04 -5.28 1.85
C VAL A 192 6.62 -6.63 2.38
N ILE A 193 5.63 -6.66 3.26
CA ILE A 193 5.04 -7.85 3.87
C ILE A 193 3.55 -7.85 3.51
N VAL A 194 3.19 -8.56 2.45
CA VAL A 194 1.78 -8.63 2.02
C VAL A 194 1.01 -9.56 2.94
N ASP A 195 -0.02 -9.02 3.56
CA ASP A 195 -1.00 -9.81 4.30
C ASP A 195 -1.93 -10.54 3.32
N ALA A 196 -1.71 -11.82 3.17
CA ALA A 196 -2.53 -12.79 2.44
C ALA A 196 -3.15 -13.85 3.37
N ILE A 197 -3.37 -13.53 4.67
CA ILE A 197 -4.04 -14.45 5.60
C ILE A 197 -5.44 -14.76 5.09
N ASN A 198 -6.23 -13.73 4.90
CA ASN A 198 -7.56 -13.78 4.32
C ASN A 198 -7.58 -12.96 3.02
N VAL A 199 -8.10 -13.50 1.94
CA VAL A 199 -8.22 -12.80 0.65
C VAL A 199 -9.66 -12.93 0.16
N ARG A 200 -10.22 -11.87 -0.41
CA ARG A 200 -11.58 -11.87 -0.93
C ARG A 200 -11.59 -11.51 -2.41
N ASP A 201 -12.34 -12.26 -3.19
CA ASP A 201 -12.52 -12.00 -4.61
C ASP A 201 -13.66 -11.01 -4.91
N THR A 202 -13.86 -10.67 -6.18
CA THR A 202 -14.92 -9.72 -6.60
C THR A 202 -16.34 -10.26 -6.41
N ARG A 203 -16.51 -11.56 -6.20
CA ARG A 203 -17.80 -12.20 -5.86
C ARG A 203 -17.98 -12.35 -4.35
N SER A 204 -17.15 -11.65 -3.56
CA SER A 204 -17.17 -11.69 -2.09
C SER A 204 -16.87 -13.06 -1.48
N ARG A 205 -16.28 -14.00 -2.23
CA ARG A 205 -15.85 -15.29 -1.67
C ARG A 205 -14.57 -15.08 -0.86
N LEU A 206 -14.55 -15.62 0.34
CA LEU A 206 -13.42 -15.57 1.25
C LEU A 206 -12.52 -16.80 1.06
N TYR A 207 -11.23 -16.54 0.87
CA TYR A 207 -10.16 -17.55 0.80
C TYR A 207 -9.23 -17.35 1.99
N LYS A 208 -9.11 -18.35 2.84
CA LYS A 208 -8.18 -18.39 3.98
C LYS A 208 -6.87 -19.01 3.51
N LEU A 209 -5.94 -18.20 3.07
CA LEU A 209 -4.66 -18.68 2.54
C LEU A 209 -3.63 -18.88 3.65
N ASN A 210 -3.76 -18.10 4.73
CA ASN A 210 -2.82 -18.11 5.85
C ASN A 210 -1.35 -17.94 5.41
N LYS A 211 -1.11 -16.99 4.49
CA LYS A 211 0.21 -16.71 3.90
C LYS A 211 0.62 -15.26 4.10
N LEU A 212 1.94 -15.04 4.17
CA LEU A 212 2.58 -13.76 3.94
C LEU A 212 3.43 -13.85 2.67
N ILE A 213 3.43 -12.76 1.86
CA ILE A 213 4.29 -12.66 0.67
C ILE A 213 5.26 -11.51 0.93
N ILE A 214 6.57 -11.81 0.96
CA ILE A 214 7.57 -10.90 1.51
C ILE A 214 8.68 -10.68 0.49
N SER A 215 8.98 -9.42 0.20
CA SER A 215 10.12 -9.02 -0.65
C SER A 215 10.48 -7.54 -0.40
N ASN A 216 11.69 -7.15 -0.72
CA ASN A 216 12.10 -5.75 -0.84
C ASN A 216 11.91 -5.19 -2.26
N ASN A 217 11.47 -6.01 -3.20
CA ASN A 217 11.18 -5.60 -4.57
C ASN A 217 9.66 -5.59 -4.82
N PRO A 218 9.05 -4.43 -5.14
CA PRO A 218 7.60 -4.32 -5.34
C PRO A 218 7.12 -5.12 -6.55
N TRP A 219 7.94 -5.22 -7.60
CA TRP A 219 7.57 -5.92 -8.83
C TRP A 219 7.51 -7.43 -8.63
N ALA A 220 8.41 -7.98 -7.79
CA ALA A 220 8.36 -9.38 -7.37
C ALA A 220 7.04 -9.69 -6.63
N ILE A 221 6.60 -8.77 -5.77
CA ILE A 221 5.29 -8.87 -5.09
C ILE A 221 4.13 -8.83 -6.09
N GLU A 222 4.10 -7.82 -6.98
CA GLU A 222 3.04 -7.68 -8.00
C GLU A 222 2.98 -8.92 -8.90
N TYR A 223 4.13 -9.46 -9.27
CA TYR A 223 4.26 -10.65 -10.12
C TYR A 223 3.69 -11.90 -9.41
N VAL A 224 4.19 -12.21 -8.22
CA VAL A 224 3.75 -13.38 -7.45
C VAL A 224 2.26 -13.31 -7.12
N CYS A 225 1.77 -12.14 -6.67
CA CYS A 225 0.34 -11.95 -6.40
C CYS A 225 -0.52 -12.13 -7.66
N SER A 226 -0.01 -11.75 -8.85
CA SER A 226 -0.71 -11.98 -10.12
C SER A 226 -0.78 -13.48 -10.44
N LEU A 227 0.31 -14.22 -10.27
CA LEU A 227 0.33 -15.67 -10.47
C LEU A 227 -0.62 -16.41 -9.52
N MET A 228 -0.67 -15.99 -8.25
CA MET A 228 -1.57 -16.60 -7.24
C MET A 228 -3.06 -16.50 -7.62
N VAL A 229 -3.46 -15.50 -8.39
CA VAL A 229 -4.86 -15.35 -8.84
C VAL A 229 -5.08 -15.70 -10.32
N ASN A 230 -4.10 -16.36 -10.96
CA ASN A 230 -4.10 -16.66 -12.39
C ASN A 230 -4.34 -15.44 -13.29
N LEU A 231 -3.86 -14.27 -12.87
CA LEU A 231 -3.91 -13.05 -13.68
C LEU A 231 -2.75 -13.06 -14.69
N LYS A 232 -3.07 -13.06 -15.97
CA LYS A 232 -2.04 -12.89 -17.00
C LYS A 232 -1.35 -11.54 -16.84
N LEU A 233 -0.03 -11.51 -16.95
CA LEU A 233 0.80 -10.32 -16.63
C LEU A 233 0.43 -9.10 -17.47
N GLU A 234 0.07 -9.32 -18.74
CA GLU A 234 -0.40 -8.28 -19.66
C GLU A 234 -1.68 -7.56 -19.22
N PHE A 235 -2.50 -8.21 -18.38
CA PHE A 235 -3.71 -7.62 -17.81
C PHE A 235 -3.48 -6.90 -16.48
N ASN A 236 -2.34 -7.12 -15.81
CA ASN A 236 -1.96 -6.29 -14.67
C ASN A 236 -1.38 -4.96 -15.20
N PRO A 237 -2.07 -3.81 -15.03
CA PRO A 237 -1.64 -2.56 -15.65
C PRO A 237 -0.30 -2.04 -15.11
N LEU A 238 0.05 -2.35 -13.85
CA LEU A 238 1.33 -1.98 -13.26
C LEU A 238 2.46 -2.84 -13.83
N LEU A 239 2.29 -4.16 -13.87
CA LEU A 239 3.30 -5.07 -14.44
C LEU A 239 3.49 -4.86 -15.93
N ARG A 240 2.42 -4.56 -16.68
CA ARG A 240 2.54 -4.23 -18.11
C ARG A 240 3.48 -3.04 -18.34
N ILE A 241 3.37 -2.00 -17.50
CA ILE A 241 4.28 -0.85 -17.56
C ILE A 241 5.69 -1.28 -17.17
N ALA A 242 5.84 -2.03 -16.07
CA ALA A 242 7.13 -2.47 -15.58
C ALA A 242 7.91 -3.30 -16.60
N LEU A 243 7.23 -4.23 -17.26
CA LEU A 243 7.85 -5.08 -18.31
C LEU A 243 8.21 -4.24 -19.55
N LYS A 244 7.31 -3.35 -19.98
CA LYS A 244 7.55 -2.45 -21.12
C LYS A 244 8.74 -1.51 -20.88
N ASP A 245 8.81 -0.95 -19.69
CA ASP A 245 9.84 0.04 -19.32
C ASP A 245 11.11 -0.62 -18.72
N ARG A 246 11.18 -1.97 -18.72
CA ARG A 246 12.30 -2.78 -18.18
C ARG A 246 12.64 -2.48 -16.72
N LEU A 247 11.61 -2.22 -15.91
CA LEU A 247 11.76 -2.00 -14.47
C LEU A 247 11.84 -3.32 -13.69
N PHE A 248 11.50 -4.44 -14.35
CA PHE A 248 11.46 -5.77 -13.76
C PHE A 248 11.71 -6.85 -14.84
N GLU A 249 12.51 -7.84 -14.47
CA GLU A 249 12.84 -9.01 -15.29
C GLU A 249 12.44 -10.28 -14.53
N PRO A 250 11.35 -10.95 -14.92
CA PRO A 250 10.85 -12.15 -14.22
C PRO A 250 11.87 -13.29 -14.14
N GLU A 251 12.79 -13.38 -15.10
CA GLU A 251 13.82 -14.41 -15.18
C GLU A 251 14.85 -14.30 -14.05
N GLN A 252 14.97 -13.12 -13.44
CA GLN A 252 15.85 -12.86 -12.30
C GLN A 252 15.16 -13.12 -10.96
N LEU A 253 13.88 -13.56 -10.96
CA LEU A 253 13.13 -13.82 -9.76
C LEU A 253 13.44 -15.20 -9.19
N GLU A 254 13.60 -15.26 -7.87
CA GLU A 254 13.67 -16.49 -7.09
C GLU A 254 12.49 -16.52 -6.10
N ILE A 255 11.57 -17.46 -6.31
CA ILE A 255 10.42 -17.67 -5.44
C ILE A 255 10.78 -18.73 -4.41
N ILE A 256 10.70 -18.39 -3.13
CA ILE A 256 11.03 -19.27 -2.01
C ILE A 256 9.75 -19.55 -1.22
N GLY A 257 9.32 -20.81 -1.25
CA GLY A 257 8.04 -21.29 -0.71
C GLY A 257 7.09 -21.79 -1.77
N SER A 258 5.89 -22.22 -1.37
CA SER A 258 4.92 -22.82 -2.29
C SER A 258 4.05 -21.73 -2.93
N LEU A 259 4.16 -21.62 -4.26
CA LEU A 259 3.29 -20.77 -5.07
C LEU A 259 2.10 -21.61 -5.58
N GLU A 260 0.97 -21.45 -4.91
CA GLU A 260 -0.25 -22.17 -5.26
C GLU A 260 -1.31 -21.19 -5.79
N PRO A 261 -1.79 -21.38 -7.03
CA PRO A 261 -2.88 -20.56 -7.55
C PRO A 261 -4.18 -20.79 -6.79
N ILE A 262 -4.87 -19.70 -6.48
CA ILE A 262 -6.16 -19.72 -5.79
C ILE A 262 -7.23 -20.17 -6.79
N LYS A 263 -7.71 -21.41 -6.63
CA LYS A 263 -8.69 -22.00 -7.55
C LYS A 263 -9.98 -21.19 -7.56
N GLY A 264 -10.43 -20.83 -8.76
CA GLY A 264 -11.70 -20.16 -9.00
C GLY A 264 -11.77 -18.71 -8.52
N PHE A 265 -10.64 -18.04 -8.22
CA PHE A 265 -10.60 -16.64 -7.82
C PHE A 265 -11.16 -15.73 -8.92
N SER A 266 -12.14 -14.88 -8.58
CA SER A 266 -12.78 -13.97 -9.52
C SER A 266 -12.11 -12.60 -9.48
N LEU A 267 -11.62 -12.17 -10.63
CA LEU A 267 -10.98 -10.86 -10.81
C LEU A 267 -11.99 -9.80 -11.29
N PRO A 268 -11.71 -8.50 -11.08
CA PRO A 268 -12.47 -7.43 -11.70
C PRO A 268 -12.37 -7.55 -13.23
N ILE A 269 -13.50 -7.39 -13.91
CA ILE A 269 -13.50 -7.30 -15.36
C ILE A 269 -12.99 -5.91 -15.73
N SER A 270 -11.72 -5.81 -16.06
CA SER A 270 -11.12 -4.59 -16.62
C SER A 270 -11.50 -4.47 -18.10
N LEU A 271 -12.76 -4.10 -18.36
CA LEU A 271 -13.14 -3.72 -19.71
C LEU A 271 -12.63 -2.31 -20.02
N PRO A 272 -12.15 -2.05 -21.25
CA PRO A 272 -11.78 -0.69 -21.70
C PRO A 272 -12.92 0.33 -21.48
N ILE A 273 -14.17 -0.13 -21.58
CA ILE A 273 -15.39 0.64 -21.33
C ILE A 273 -15.53 1.04 -19.84
N LYS A 274 -15.22 0.14 -18.90
CA LYS A 274 -15.20 0.49 -17.46
C LYS A 274 -14.13 1.52 -17.13
N ASN A 275 -12.98 1.47 -17.79
CA ASN A 275 -11.93 2.46 -17.61
C ASN A 275 -12.36 3.85 -18.09
N PHE A 276 -13.15 3.94 -19.16
CA PHE A 276 -13.72 5.19 -19.63
C PHE A 276 -14.76 5.76 -18.63
N PHE A 277 -15.66 4.92 -18.12
CA PHE A 277 -16.67 5.33 -17.14
C PHE A 277 -16.09 5.54 -15.73
N ALA A 278 -15.08 4.81 -15.33
CA ALA A 278 -14.38 5.06 -14.06
C ALA A 278 -13.63 6.41 -14.10
N GLY A 279 -13.03 6.75 -15.22
CA GLY A 279 -12.45 8.08 -15.46
C GLY A 279 -13.52 9.18 -15.43
N PHE A 280 -14.70 8.94 -15.99
CA PHE A 280 -15.83 9.87 -15.98
C PHE A 280 -16.45 9.99 -14.58
N GLY A 281 -16.66 8.87 -13.88
CA GLY A 281 -17.19 8.86 -12.51
C GLY A 281 -16.23 9.52 -11.51
N SER A 282 -14.92 9.26 -11.63
CA SER A 282 -13.91 9.94 -10.80
C SER A 282 -13.81 11.43 -11.12
N ARG A 283 -14.00 11.82 -12.39
CA ARG A 283 -14.07 13.23 -12.81
C ARG A 283 -15.27 13.96 -12.21
N LEU A 284 -16.44 13.31 -12.22
CA LEU A 284 -17.66 13.87 -11.62
C LEU A 284 -17.53 13.95 -10.09
N PHE A 285 -16.99 12.91 -9.45
CA PHE A 285 -16.76 12.85 -8.01
C PHE A 285 -15.74 13.90 -7.55
N ALA A 286 -14.61 14.05 -8.27
CA ALA A 286 -13.62 15.09 -7.98
C ALA A 286 -14.19 16.50 -8.19
N LYS A 287 -15.02 16.72 -9.20
CA LYS A 287 -15.70 17.99 -9.44
C LYS A 287 -16.67 18.34 -8.31
N ILE A 288 -17.41 17.35 -7.79
CA ILE A 288 -18.31 17.53 -6.65
C ILE A 288 -17.52 17.78 -5.35
N HIS A 289 -16.37 17.12 -5.16
CA HIS A 289 -15.54 17.26 -3.96
C HIS A 289 -14.59 18.46 -3.99
N SER A 290 -14.24 18.99 -5.18
CA SER A 290 -13.44 20.22 -5.29
C SER A 290 -14.12 21.43 -4.66
N TYR A 291 -15.46 21.43 -4.56
CA TYR A 291 -16.21 22.45 -3.81
C TYR A 291 -16.16 22.27 -2.28
N ARG A 292 -15.56 21.16 -1.78
CA ARG A 292 -15.45 20.85 -0.33
C ARG A 292 -14.00 20.60 0.11
N LEU A 293 -13.03 20.94 -0.71
CA LEU A 293 -11.64 20.97 -0.24
C LEU A 293 -11.56 22.04 0.84
N PRO A 294 -10.97 21.73 2.02
CA PRO A 294 -10.71 22.77 2.99
C PRO A 294 -9.87 23.85 2.31
N THR A 295 -10.42 25.03 2.15
CA THR A 295 -9.65 26.21 1.83
C THR A 295 -8.62 26.34 2.96
N ILE A 296 -7.34 26.37 2.60
CA ILE A 296 -6.30 26.75 3.55
C ILE A 296 -6.68 28.16 4.00
N ASP A 297 -7.17 28.27 5.21
CA ASP A 297 -7.46 29.56 5.79
C ASP A 297 -6.11 30.26 5.99
N HIS A 298 -5.81 31.19 5.12
CA HIS A 298 -4.58 31.98 5.17
C HIS A 298 -4.46 32.79 6.46
N PHE A 299 -5.52 32.93 7.25
CA PHE A 299 -5.54 33.60 8.54
C PHE A 299 -4.84 32.79 9.65
N TYR A 300 -4.80 31.45 9.55
CA TYR A 300 -4.11 30.57 10.50
C TYR A 300 -2.80 29.99 9.98
N CYS A 301 -2.43 30.30 8.76
CA CYS A 301 -1.13 29.92 8.22
C CYS A 301 -0.07 30.89 8.75
N ASN A 302 0.47 30.65 9.92
CA ASN A 302 1.74 31.22 10.33
C ASN A 302 2.75 30.80 9.27
N LYS A 303 3.17 31.76 8.44
CA LYS A 303 4.18 31.59 7.39
C LYS A 303 5.41 30.91 7.99
N CYS A 304 5.46 29.58 7.97
CA CYS A 304 6.69 28.85 8.22
C CYS A 304 7.63 29.21 7.07
N ARG A 305 8.43 30.24 7.24
CA ARG A 305 9.63 30.45 6.45
C ARG A 305 10.59 29.33 6.82
N ALA A 306 10.75 28.35 5.93
CA ALA A 306 11.86 27.43 5.87
C ALA A 306 12.14 27.13 4.39
#